data_73e2910160071b235350f42fde194aa0
#
_entry.id   73e2910160071b235350f42fde194aa0
#
_cell.length_a   1.000
_cell.length_b   1.000
_cell.length_c   1.000
_cell.angle_alpha   90.00
_cell.angle_beta   90.00
_cell.angle_gamma   90.00
#
_symmetry.space_group_name_H-M   'P 1'
#
loop_
_entity.id
_entity.type
_entity.pdbx_description
1 polymer ?
#
loop_
_entity_poly.entity_id
_entity_poly.type
_entity_poly.pdbx_seq_one_letter_code
_entity_poly.pdbx_strand_id
1 'polypeptide(L)'
;MLRLESKILQREFVVHQNTLYASQIRNVLSGRDFVPDGNSVEFLFHFTDGSEFFFKGLNVIDSDQENGKLSFKFEETQGIAVTMTFWVGDDGNTLRKQISFVQSSDKTIDYILLEHIGITNSKTHFTVPT
;
A
#
# COMPACT_ATOMS: atom_id res chain seq x y z
N MET A 1 1.60 -15.49 -0.19
CA MET A 1 2.37 -14.42 0.44
C MET A 1 3.20 -13.70 -0.62
N LEU A 2 3.08 -12.40 -0.67
CA LEU A 2 3.77 -11.56 -1.64
C LEU A 2 4.73 -10.65 -0.91
N ARG A 3 5.97 -10.58 -1.38
CA ARG A 3 7.04 -9.89 -0.66
C ARG A 3 7.93 -9.12 -1.62
N LEU A 4 8.30 -7.91 -1.23
CA LEU A 4 9.28 -7.12 -1.94
C LEU A 4 10.33 -6.62 -0.95
N GLU A 5 11.59 -6.72 -1.32
CA GLU A 5 12.70 -6.40 -0.45
C GLU A 5 13.75 -5.56 -1.17
N SER A 6 14.12 -4.44 -0.56
CA SER A 6 15.34 -3.69 -0.89
C SER A 6 16.45 -4.10 0.07
N LYS A 7 17.61 -3.44 0.00
CA LYS A 7 18.70 -3.68 0.95
C LYS A 7 18.34 -3.22 2.37
N ILE A 8 17.36 -2.35 2.53
CA ILE A 8 17.03 -1.72 3.81
C ILE A 8 15.65 -2.12 4.30
N LEU A 9 14.68 -2.24 3.38
CA LEU A 9 13.26 -2.37 3.73
C LEU A 9 12.62 -3.55 3.02
N GLN A 10 11.80 -4.28 3.75
CA GLN A 10 10.98 -5.36 3.21
C GLN A 10 9.51 -5.07 3.51
N ARG A 11 8.66 -5.25 2.51
CA ARG A 11 7.21 -5.22 2.69
C ARG A 11 6.62 -6.56 2.30
N GLU A 12 5.66 -7.02 3.10
CA GLU A 12 5.00 -8.29 2.89
C GLU A 12 3.50 -8.08 2.87
N PHE A 13 2.84 -8.74 1.92
CA PHE A 13 1.40 -8.65 1.73
C PHE A 13 0.80 -10.04 1.63
N VAL A 14 -0.44 -10.15 2.07
CA VAL A 14 -1.26 -11.35 1.95
C VAL A 14 -2.57 -10.97 1.28
N VAL A 15 -2.98 -11.77 0.29
CA VAL A 15 -4.31 -11.67 -0.30
C VAL A 15 -5.13 -12.82 0.25
N HIS A 16 -6.19 -12.50 0.99
CA HIS A 16 -7.08 -13.47 1.59
C HIS A 16 -8.52 -13.13 1.21
N GLN A 17 -9.21 -14.07 0.57
CA GLN A 17 -10.58 -13.87 0.07
C GLN A 17 -10.69 -12.58 -0.77
N ASN A 18 -9.73 -12.41 -1.69
CA ASN A 18 -9.60 -11.26 -2.58
C ASN A 18 -9.30 -9.92 -1.89
N THR A 19 -9.07 -9.92 -0.59
CA THR A 19 -8.73 -8.71 0.15
C THR A 19 -7.23 -8.66 0.42
N LEU A 20 -6.63 -7.49 0.19
CA LEU A 20 -5.21 -7.26 0.42
C LEU A 20 -4.96 -6.82 1.87
N TYR A 21 -4.01 -7.48 2.50
CA TYR A 21 -3.54 -7.12 3.84
C TYR A 21 -2.03 -6.88 3.80
N ALA A 22 -1.59 -5.74 4.34
CA ALA A 22 -0.17 -5.50 4.61
C ALA A 22 0.16 -6.28 5.88
N SER A 23 0.90 -7.37 5.77
CA SER A 23 1.16 -8.26 6.90
C SER A 23 2.38 -7.86 7.71
N GLN A 24 3.37 -7.26 7.06
CA GLN A 24 4.62 -6.96 7.74
C GLN A 24 5.43 -5.88 7.00
N ILE A 25 6.11 -5.05 7.79
CA ILE A 25 7.17 -4.16 7.32
C ILE A 25 8.42 -4.52 8.13
N ARG A 26 9.53 -4.79 7.46
CA ARG A 26 10.77 -5.18 8.11
C ARG A 26 11.89 -4.21 7.76
N ASN A 27 12.61 -3.77 8.78
CA ASN A 27 13.89 -3.12 8.59
C ASN A 27 14.95 -4.21 8.47
N VAL A 28 15.49 -4.40 7.27
CA VAL A 28 16.41 -5.51 6.97
C VAL A 28 17.73 -5.36 7.74
N LEU A 29 18.19 -4.12 7.95
CA LEU A 29 19.45 -3.86 8.61
C LEU A 29 19.40 -4.15 10.11
N SER A 30 18.31 -3.79 10.78
CA SER A 30 18.16 -4.01 12.22
C SER A 30 17.47 -5.33 12.56
N GLY A 31 16.81 -5.95 11.58
CA GLY A 31 15.99 -7.13 11.81
C GLY A 31 14.67 -6.86 12.51
N ARG A 32 14.29 -5.60 12.71
CA ARG A 32 13.03 -5.24 13.36
C ARG A 32 11.86 -5.35 12.42
N ASP A 33 10.80 -5.93 12.95
CA ASP A 33 9.54 -6.12 12.23
C ASP A 33 8.46 -5.24 12.82
N PHE A 34 7.61 -4.71 11.94
CA PHE A 34 6.44 -3.92 12.31
C PHE A 34 5.22 -4.53 11.63
N VAL A 35 4.14 -4.66 12.39
CA VAL A 35 2.87 -5.15 11.84
C VAL A 35 1.93 -3.95 11.70
N PRO A 36 1.52 -3.60 10.47
CA PRO A 36 0.54 -2.53 10.28
C PRO A 36 -0.77 -2.89 10.98
N ASP A 37 -1.37 -1.91 11.63
CA ASP A 37 -2.65 -2.13 12.31
C ASP A 37 -3.84 -1.99 11.35
N GLY A 38 -5.05 -2.24 11.88
CA GLY A 38 -6.27 -2.20 11.10
C GLY A 38 -6.66 -0.83 10.58
N ASN A 39 -6.02 0.24 11.07
CA ASN A 39 -6.24 1.60 10.61
C ASN A 39 -5.27 2.02 9.50
N SER A 40 -4.37 1.12 9.10
CA SER A 40 -3.41 1.40 8.05
C SER A 40 -4.12 1.48 6.70
N VAL A 41 -3.70 2.44 5.88
CA VAL A 41 -4.28 2.72 4.57
C VAL A 41 -3.18 2.70 3.53
N GLU A 42 -3.31 1.84 2.51
CA GLU A 42 -2.35 1.83 1.40
C GLU A 42 -2.60 2.96 0.42
N PHE A 43 -3.86 3.36 0.24
CA PHE A 43 -4.23 4.56 -0.50
C PHE A 43 -5.66 5.00 -0.15
N LEU A 44 -5.92 6.28 -0.36
CA LEU A 44 -7.24 6.87 -0.14
C LEU A 44 -7.40 8.05 -1.09
N PHE A 45 -8.56 8.12 -1.76
CA PHE A 45 -8.94 9.26 -2.58
C PHE A 45 -10.00 10.05 -1.81
N HIS A 46 -9.73 11.33 -1.57
CA HIS A 46 -10.70 12.24 -0.98
C HIS A 46 -11.26 13.15 -2.07
N PHE A 47 -12.58 13.21 -2.16
CA PHE A 47 -13.26 14.01 -3.17
C PHE A 47 -13.76 15.32 -2.58
N THR A 48 -13.99 16.31 -3.44
CA THR A 48 -14.44 17.64 -3.01
C THR A 48 -15.84 17.63 -2.40
N ASP A 49 -16.64 16.59 -2.65
CA ASP A 49 -17.96 16.44 -2.03
C ASP A 49 -17.90 15.84 -0.61
N GLY A 50 -16.69 15.57 -0.10
CA GLY A 50 -16.46 14.97 1.20
C GLY A 50 -16.46 13.45 1.22
N SER A 51 -16.79 12.78 0.12
CA SER A 51 -16.73 11.34 0.04
C SER A 51 -15.31 10.85 -0.11
N GLU A 52 -15.09 9.57 0.22
CA GLU A 52 -13.77 8.94 0.17
C GLU A 52 -13.84 7.58 -0.51
N PHE A 53 -12.73 7.21 -1.13
CA PHE A 53 -12.55 5.91 -1.78
C PHE A 53 -11.31 5.27 -1.18
N PHE A 54 -11.49 4.17 -0.46
CA PHE A 54 -10.43 3.47 0.25
C PHE A 54 -10.02 2.19 -0.46
N PHE A 55 -8.76 1.79 -0.30
CA PHE A 55 -8.33 0.47 -0.74
C PHE A 55 -8.99 -0.67 0.06
N LYS A 56 -9.36 -0.43 1.31
CA LYS A 56 -10.07 -1.42 2.12
C LYS A 56 -11.43 -1.71 1.52
N GLY A 57 -11.76 -2.99 1.42
CA GLY A 57 -13.02 -3.43 0.82
C GLY A 57 -12.96 -3.55 -0.69
N LEU A 58 -11.85 -3.16 -1.32
CA LEU A 58 -11.65 -3.41 -2.74
C LEU A 58 -11.12 -4.83 -2.94
N ASN A 59 -11.67 -5.51 -3.93
CA ASN A 59 -11.19 -6.84 -4.29
C ASN A 59 -9.96 -6.72 -5.18
N VAL A 60 -8.94 -7.52 -4.88
CA VAL A 60 -7.79 -7.70 -5.76
C VAL A 60 -8.19 -8.68 -6.84
N ILE A 61 -8.16 -8.26 -8.10
CA ILE A 61 -8.51 -9.12 -9.23
C ILE A 61 -7.28 -9.71 -9.91
N ASP A 62 -6.11 -9.13 -9.67
CA ASP A 62 -4.87 -9.64 -10.21
C ASP A 62 -3.71 -9.17 -9.35
N SER A 63 -2.70 -10.02 -9.19
CA SER A 63 -1.45 -9.67 -8.54
C SER A 63 -0.31 -10.26 -9.35
N ASP A 64 0.78 -9.50 -9.46
CA ASP A 64 1.94 -9.90 -10.23
C ASP A 64 3.19 -9.62 -9.41
N GLN A 65 4.06 -10.61 -9.35
CA GLN A 65 5.35 -10.50 -8.67
C GLN A 65 6.45 -10.89 -9.65
N GLU A 66 7.22 -9.90 -10.03
CA GLU A 66 8.40 -10.06 -10.86
C GLU A 66 9.64 -9.70 -10.04
N ASN A 67 10.81 -9.95 -10.60
CA ASN A 67 12.05 -9.60 -9.93
C ASN A 67 12.12 -8.09 -9.65
N GLY A 68 12.05 -7.72 -8.38
CA GLY A 68 12.13 -6.34 -7.93
C GLY A 68 10.85 -5.51 -8.12
N LYS A 69 9.71 -6.16 -8.43
CA LYS A 69 8.46 -5.45 -8.66
C LYS A 69 7.27 -6.27 -8.15
N LEU A 70 6.31 -5.59 -7.53
CA LEU A 70 5.09 -6.18 -7.01
C LEU A 70 3.91 -5.28 -7.37
N SER A 71 2.87 -5.85 -7.97
CA SER A 71 1.75 -5.09 -8.50
C SER A 71 0.42 -5.72 -8.07
N PHE A 72 -0.54 -4.87 -7.72
CA PHE A 72 -1.90 -5.30 -7.37
C PHE A 72 -2.89 -4.50 -8.21
N LYS A 73 -3.78 -5.22 -8.90
CA LYS A 73 -4.88 -4.61 -9.63
C LYS A 73 -6.17 -4.84 -8.87
N PHE A 74 -6.90 -3.78 -8.61
CA PHE A 74 -8.15 -3.82 -7.86
C PHE A 74 -9.35 -3.80 -8.81
N GLU A 75 -10.45 -4.39 -8.36
CA GLU A 75 -11.72 -4.35 -9.07
C GLU A 75 -12.20 -2.91 -9.18
N GLU A 76 -12.71 -2.54 -10.36
CA GLU A 76 -13.31 -1.23 -10.55
C GLU A 76 -14.50 -1.05 -9.62
N THR A 77 -14.52 0.05 -8.86
CA THR A 77 -15.56 0.36 -7.90
C THR A 77 -15.80 1.86 -7.93
N GLN A 78 -17.06 2.29 -7.92
CA GLN A 78 -17.46 3.71 -7.94
C GLN A 78 -16.87 4.48 -9.12
N GLY A 79 -16.66 3.81 -10.25
CA GLY A 79 -16.07 4.42 -11.43
C GLY A 79 -14.57 4.63 -11.37
N ILE A 80 -13.88 3.97 -10.44
CA ILE A 80 -12.43 4.10 -10.28
C ILE A 80 -11.79 2.71 -10.34
N ALA A 81 -10.83 2.55 -11.25
CA ALA A 81 -9.99 1.36 -11.37
C ALA A 81 -8.56 1.72 -10.97
N VAL A 82 -8.03 1.05 -9.95
CA VAL A 82 -6.72 1.36 -9.38
C VAL A 82 -5.76 0.19 -9.56
N THR A 83 -4.52 0.52 -9.89
CA THR A 83 -3.39 -0.41 -9.84
C THR A 83 -2.33 0.18 -8.92
N MET A 84 -1.91 -0.61 -7.94
CA MET A 84 -0.87 -0.24 -6.98
C MET A 84 0.38 -1.03 -7.28
N THR A 85 1.50 -0.35 -7.46
CA THR A 85 2.76 -0.97 -7.83
C THR A 85 3.86 -0.54 -6.88
N PHE A 86 4.64 -1.52 -6.44
CA PHE A 86 5.85 -1.31 -5.65
C PHE A 86 7.04 -1.81 -6.45
N TRP A 87 8.17 -1.13 -6.35
CA TRP A 87 9.41 -1.61 -6.96
C TRP A 87 10.63 -1.13 -6.17
N VAL A 88 11.73 -1.83 -6.37
CA VAL A 88 13.01 -1.45 -5.78
C VAL A 88 13.61 -0.35 -6.62
N GLY A 89 14.04 0.76 -5.99
CA GLY A 89 14.68 1.86 -6.68
C GLY A 89 16.03 1.47 -7.26
N ASP A 90 16.56 2.30 -8.16
CA ASP A 90 17.79 2.03 -8.90
C ASP A 90 19.02 1.86 -7.98
N ASP A 91 18.99 2.51 -6.82
CA ASP A 91 20.06 2.39 -5.82
C ASP A 91 20.01 1.06 -5.05
N GLY A 92 18.94 0.28 -5.19
CA GLY A 92 18.72 -0.96 -4.48
C GLY A 92 18.33 -0.79 -3.01
N ASN A 93 18.22 0.44 -2.52
CA ASN A 93 17.96 0.73 -1.11
C ASN A 93 16.52 1.11 -0.82
N THR A 94 15.83 1.70 -1.78
CA THR A 94 14.48 2.23 -1.58
C THR A 94 13.41 1.30 -2.13
N LEU A 95 12.26 1.30 -1.48
CA LEU A 95 11.04 0.77 -2.08
C LEU A 95 10.20 1.95 -2.52
N ARG A 96 9.80 1.94 -3.79
CA ARG A 96 8.96 2.97 -4.39
C ARG A 96 7.55 2.45 -4.55
N LYS A 97 6.58 3.35 -4.46
CA LYS A 97 5.16 3.04 -4.58
C LYS A 97 4.51 3.98 -5.57
N GLN A 98 3.69 3.43 -6.45
CA GLN A 98 2.93 4.21 -7.41
C GLN A 98 1.48 3.76 -7.39
N ILE A 99 0.57 4.71 -7.45
CA ILE A 99 -0.85 4.48 -7.64
C ILE A 99 -1.21 4.99 -9.04
N SER A 100 -1.67 4.08 -9.89
CA SER A 100 -2.20 4.41 -11.23
C SER A 100 -3.71 4.19 -11.18
N PHE A 101 -4.48 5.09 -11.80
CA PHE A 101 -5.91 4.92 -11.79
C PHE A 101 -6.57 5.48 -13.04
N VAL A 102 -7.75 4.94 -13.34
CA VAL A 102 -8.64 5.45 -14.38
C VAL A 102 -9.96 5.77 -13.71
N GLN A 103 -10.43 6.98 -13.90
CA GLN A 103 -11.69 7.45 -13.31
C GLN A 103 -12.71 7.74 -14.40
N SER A 104 -13.88 7.13 -14.31
CA SER A 104 -15.01 7.40 -15.19
C SER A 104 -16.14 8.18 -14.49
N SER A 105 -16.01 8.42 -13.18
CA SER A 105 -17.01 9.19 -12.41
C SER A 105 -16.81 10.68 -12.59
N ASP A 106 -17.87 11.46 -12.28
CA ASP A 106 -17.84 12.92 -12.38
C ASP A 106 -17.28 13.61 -11.13
N LYS A 107 -16.85 12.82 -10.13
CA LYS A 107 -16.34 13.38 -8.89
C LYS A 107 -14.98 14.02 -9.08
N THR A 108 -14.78 15.15 -8.41
CA THR A 108 -13.51 15.87 -8.44
C THR A 108 -12.65 15.43 -7.27
N ILE A 109 -11.42 14.99 -7.57
CA ILE A 109 -10.46 14.58 -6.56
C ILE A 109 -9.88 15.82 -5.90
N ASP A 110 -9.97 15.87 -4.56
CA ASP A 110 -9.37 16.92 -3.74
C ASP A 110 -7.91 16.56 -3.43
N TYR A 111 -7.67 15.37 -2.88
CA TYR A 111 -6.32 14.86 -2.67
C TYR A 111 -6.30 13.33 -2.67
N ILE A 112 -5.12 12.78 -2.83
CA ILE A 112 -4.87 11.34 -2.72
C ILE A 112 -3.85 11.13 -1.61
N LEU A 113 -4.23 10.31 -0.60
CA LEU A 113 -3.30 9.84 0.41
C LEU A 113 -2.67 8.57 -0.13
N LEU A 114 -1.34 8.54 -0.26
CA LEU A 114 -0.64 7.41 -0.85
C LEU A 114 -0.30 6.32 0.15
N GLU A 115 -0.16 6.69 1.42
CA GLU A 115 0.17 5.72 2.45
C GLU A 115 -0.06 6.32 3.83
N HIS A 116 -0.71 5.54 4.69
CA HIS A 116 -0.84 5.84 6.11
C HIS A 116 -0.70 4.53 6.88
N ILE A 117 0.32 4.41 7.70
CA ILE A 117 0.61 3.18 8.42
C ILE A 117 0.50 3.42 9.91
N GLY A 118 -0.45 2.73 10.55
CA GLY A 118 -0.56 2.65 11.99
C GLY A 118 0.18 1.43 12.51
N ILE A 119 0.82 1.56 13.66
CA ILE A 119 1.58 0.47 14.28
C ILE A 119 1.08 0.30 15.70
N THR A 120 0.71 -0.94 16.05
CA THR A 120 0.10 -1.25 17.35
C THR A 120 1.07 -1.83 18.38
N ASN A 121 2.36 -1.79 18.16
CA ASN A 121 3.30 -2.33 19.13
C ASN A 121 3.61 -1.33 20.23
N SER A 122 2.94 -1.46 21.37
CA SER A 122 3.10 -0.57 22.52
C SER A 122 4.47 -0.68 23.21
N LYS A 123 5.27 -1.67 22.85
CA LYS A 123 6.59 -1.89 23.45
C LYS A 123 7.72 -1.28 22.66
N THR A 124 7.46 -0.78 21.48
CA THR A 124 8.48 -0.24 20.62
C THR A 124 8.33 1.28 20.55
N HIS A 125 9.33 1.96 21.08
CA HIS A 125 9.43 3.40 20.91
C HIS A 125 10.29 3.70 19.70
N PHE A 126 9.74 4.40 18.72
CA PHE A 126 10.55 4.98 17.69
C PHE A 126 10.06 6.38 17.40
N THR A 127 11.01 7.23 17.07
CA THR A 127 10.73 8.60 16.67
C THR A 127 10.69 8.64 15.15
N VAL A 128 9.56 9.05 14.62
CA VAL A 128 9.46 9.31 13.20
C VAL A 128 10.05 10.70 12.95
N PRO A 129 11.09 10.84 12.13
CA PRO A 129 11.60 12.16 11.79
C PRO A 129 10.52 12.96 11.08
N THR A 130 10.22 14.09 11.60
CA THR A 130 9.28 15.03 10.99
C THR A 130 9.99 16.00 10.07
#